data_b4b33182d4ea8062370558656d2ff375
#
_entry.id   b4b33182d4ea8062370558656d2ff375
#
_cell.length_a   1.000
_cell.length_b   1.000
_cell.length_c   1.000
_cell.angle_alpha   90.00
_cell.angle_beta   90.00
_cell.angle_gamma   90.00
#
_symmetry.space_group_name_H-M   'P 1'
#
loop_
_entity.id
_entity.type
_entity.pdbx_description
1 polymer ?
#
loop_
_entity_poly.entity_id
_entity_poly.type
_entity_poly.pdbx_seq_one_letter_code
_entity_poly.pdbx_strand_id
1 'polypeptide(L)'
;MNRIALAGLAIAATLIATSASAMTVQEFLTTAAGIPRNPTALLRSDTRRLMHEFEGAVRTTRAEQTAARTAGRRPATCMPEKVSFSPDAILTRFNAVPAARRSQITVTQAMREWMAERYPCPPA
;
A
#
# COMPACT_ATOMS: atom_id res chain seq x y z
N MET A 1 19.39 -33.35 -50.96
CA MET A 1 18.17 -32.81 -50.28
C MET A 1 18.58 -32.19 -48.97
N ASN A 2 18.76 -30.87 -48.98
CA ASN A 2 19.15 -30.15 -47.76
C ASN A 2 17.88 -29.70 -47.02
N ARG A 3 17.64 -30.31 -45.89
CA ARG A 3 16.63 -29.78 -44.97
C ARG A 3 17.32 -28.78 -44.03
N ILE A 4 17.15 -27.51 -44.30
CA ILE A 4 17.59 -26.46 -43.43
C ILE A 4 16.52 -26.36 -42.35
N ALA A 5 16.84 -26.86 -41.14
CA ALA A 5 16.03 -26.62 -39.96
C ALA A 5 16.31 -25.19 -39.49
N LEU A 6 15.35 -24.31 -39.73
CA LEU A 6 15.33 -22.99 -39.12
C LEU A 6 14.92 -23.16 -37.64
N ALA A 7 15.93 -23.18 -36.78
CA ALA A 7 15.71 -23.09 -35.35
C ALA A 7 15.30 -21.63 -35.05
N GLY A 8 14.02 -21.41 -34.88
CA GLY A 8 13.52 -20.12 -34.43
C GLY A 8 13.95 -19.89 -32.98
N LEU A 9 14.84 -18.93 -32.78
CA LEU A 9 15.22 -18.45 -31.46
C LEU A 9 14.06 -17.59 -30.94
N ALA A 10 13.22 -18.17 -30.12
CA ALA A 10 12.23 -17.42 -29.39
C ALA A 10 12.94 -16.64 -28.27
N ILE A 11 13.20 -15.36 -28.51
CA ILE A 11 13.68 -14.46 -27.46
C ILE A 11 12.48 -14.18 -26.57
N ALA A 12 12.39 -14.91 -25.47
CA ALA A 12 11.46 -14.55 -24.41
C ALA A 12 11.96 -13.26 -23.77
N ALA A 13 11.37 -12.13 -24.16
CA ALA A 13 11.59 -10.87 -23.48
C ALA A 13 10.91 -10.99 -22.10
N THR A 14 11.69 -11.35 -21.09
CA THR A 14 11.26 -11.23 -19.70
C THR A 14 11.16 -9.75 -19.40
N LEU A 15 9.93 -9.22 -19.42
CA LEU A 15 9.62 -7.91 -18.86
C LEU A 15 9.86 -8.01 -17.36
N ILE A 16 11.05 -7.62 -16.93
CA ILE A 16 11.31 -7.37 -15.51
C ILE A 16 10.54 -6.09 -15.19
N ALA A 17 9.29 -6.24 -14.72
CA ALA A 17 8.58 -5.14 -14.12
C ALA A 17 9.39 -4.74 -12.88
N THR A 18 10.17 -3.66 -12.98
CA THR A 18 10.69 -2.97 -11.82
C THR A 18 9.47 -2.37 -11.11
N SER A 19 8.84 -3.15 -10.23
CA SER A 19 7.90 -2.59 -9.29
C SER A 19 8.71 -1.59 -8.46
N ALA A 20 8.36 -0.29 -8.56
CA ALA A 20 8.83 0.67 -7.59
C ALA A 20 8.57 0.06 -6.22
N SER A 21 9.63 -0.16 -5.42
CA SER A 21 9.48 -0.81 -4.13
C SER A 21 8.48 -0.01 -3.30
N ALA A 22 7.39 -0.66 -2.91
CA ALA A 22 6.36 -0.05 -2.09
C ALA A 22 6.99 0.41 -0.77
N MET A 23 6.61 1.60 -0.31
CA MET A 23 7.13 2.17 0.94
C MET A 23 6.79 1.26 2.13
N THR A 24 7.79 0.94 2.94
CA THR A 24 7.58 0.21 4.19
C THR A 24 7.07 1.14 5.29
N VAL A 25 6.47 0.56 6.33
CA VAL A 25 6.06 1.32 7.52
C VAL A 25 7.27 2.01 8.15
N GLN A 26 8.44 1.33 8.18
CA GLN A 26 9.66 1.93 8.73
C GLN A 26 10.11 3.16 7.93
N GLU A 27 10.09 3.10 6.61
CA GLU A 27 10.42 4.24 5.75
C GLU A 27 9.46 5.40 5.96
N PHE A 28 8.16 5.10 6.09
CA PHE A 28 7.13 6.10 6.36
C PHE A 28 7.42 6.83 7.68
N LEU A 29 7.64 6.08 8.75
CA LEU A 29 7.90 6.65 10.07
C LEU A 29 9.22 7.43 10.13
N THR A 30 10.26 6.94 9.49
CA THR A 30 11.56 7.62 9.41
C THR A 30 11.42 8.94 8.66
N THR A 31 10.71 8.94 7.53
CA THR A 31 10.46 10.16 6.75
C THR A 31 9.61 11.15 7.56
N ALA A 32 8.57 10.67 8.23
CA ALA A 32 7.69 11.50 9.05
C ALA A 32 8.44 12.17 10.22
N ALA A 33 9.38 11.47 10.83
CA ALA A 33 10.18 11.99 11.92
C ALA A 33 11.05 13.19 11.51
N GLY A 34 11.41 13.29 10.23
CA GLY A 34 12.16 14.42 9.69
C GLY A 34 11.31 15.63 9.29
N ILE A 35 9.99 15.54 9.38
CA ILE A 35 9.09 16.63 9.00
C ILE A 35 8.82 17.51 10.23
N PRO A 36 9.11 18.83 10.15
CA PRO A 36 8.80 19.74 11.27
C PRO A 36 7.31 19.86 11.49
N ARG A 37 6.88 19.92 12.73
CA ARG A 37 5.47 20.09 13.13
C ARG A 37 5.07 21.56 13.14
N ASN A 38 5.02 22.16 11.97
CA ASN A 38 4.60 23.56 11.79
C ASN A 38 3.93 23.73 10.42
N PRO A 39 3.30 24.87 10.13
CA PRO A 39 2.59 25.07 8.86
C PRO A 39 3.45 24.90 7.60
N THR A 40 4.77 25.09 7.69
CA THR A 40 5.68 24.89 6.55
C THR A 40 5.80 23.42 6.14
N ALA A 41 5.40 22.49 7.00
CA ALA A 41 5.39 21.07 6.69
C ALA A 41 4.57 20.75 5.44
N LEU A 42 3.47 21.47 5.21
CA LEU A 42 2.61 21.29 4.03
C LEU A 42 3.31 21.62 2.70
N LEU A 43 4.38 22.42 2.75
CA LEU A 43 5.16 22.81 1.58
C LEU A 43 6.28 21.84 1.25
N ARG A 44 6.57 20.89 2.13
CA ARG A 44 7.66 19.94 1.95
C ARG A 44 7.28 18.82 1.00
N SER A 45 8.25 18.44 0.16
CA SER A 45 8.10 17.29 -0.74
C SER A 45 7.91 15.96 0.02
N ASP A 46 8.57 15.82 1.18
CA ASP A 46 8.43 14.64 2.03
C ASP A 46 6.99 14.45 2.51
N THR A 47 6.36 15.54 2.95
CA THR A 47 4.95 15.51 3.38
C THR A 47 4.04 15.05 2.25
N ARG A 48 4.21 15.63 1.05
CA ARG A 48 3.41 15.24 -0.12
C ARG A 48 3.64 13.77 -0.49
N ARG A 49 4.86 13.30 -0.39
CA ARG A 49 5.20 11.89 -0.66
C ARG A 49 4.49 10.96 0.32
N LEU A 50 4.50 11.27 1.62
CA LEU A 50 3.81 10.46 2.63
C LEU A 50 2.29 10.47 2.42
N MET A 51 1.71 11.64 2.14
CA MET A 51 0.28 11.75 1.84
C MET A 51 -0.08 10.92 0.62
N HIS A 52 0.73 10.97 -0.42
CA HIS A 52 0.51 10.22 -1.65
C HIS A 52 0.56 8.70 -1.42
N GLU A 53 1.54 8.23 -0.66
CA GLU A 53 1.64 6.82 -0.26
C GLU A 53 0.43 6.38 0.57
N PHE A 54 0.04 7.19 1.54
CA PHE A 54 -1.09 6.89 2.40
C PHE A 54 -2.41 6.83 1.61
N GLU A 55 -2.69 7.82 0.80
CA GLU A 55 -3.88 7.87 -0.07
C GLU A 55 -3.91 6.70 -1.05
N GLY A 56 -2.76 6.34 -1.61
CA GLY A 56 -2.62 5.17 -2.47
C GLY A 56 -2.96 3.87 -1.74
N ALA A 57 -2.54 3.73 -0.50
CA ALA A 57 -2.87 2.57 0.33
C ALA A 57 -4.37 2.49 0.63
N VAL A 58 -5.02 3.61 0.90
CA VAL A 58 -6.48 3.67 1.10
C VAL A 58 -7.21 3.26 -0.19
N ARG A 59 -6.80 3.80 -1.34
CA ARG A 59 -7.41 3.44 -2.63
C ARG A 59 -7.26 1.97 -2.96
N THR A 60 -6.09 1.40 -2.72
CA THR A 60 -5.83 -0.02 -2.96
C THR A 60 -6.71 -0.91 -2.07
N THR A 61 -6.79 -0.60 -0.79
CA THR A 61 -7.63 -1.35 0.16
C THR A 61 -9.10 -1.28 -0.24
N ARG A 62 -9.57 -0.11 -0.66
CA ARG A 62 -10.94 0.08 -1.14
C ARG A 62 -11.21 -0.68 -2.43
N ALA A 63 -10.26 -0.67 -3.36
CA ALA A 63 -10.38 -1.41 -4.63
C ALA A 63 -10.45 -2.92 -4.39
N GLU A 64 -9.68 -3.44 -3.45
CA GLU A 64 -9.73 -4.85 -3.07
C GLU A 64 -11.08 -5.23 -2.45
N GLN A 65 -11.65 -4.36 -1.63
CA GLN A 65 -13.00 -4.53 -1.07
C GLN A 65 -14.05 -4.61 -2.18
N THR A 66 -14.01 -3.71 -3.13
CA THR A 66 -14.92 -3.68 -4.28
C THR A 66 -14.75 -4.92 -5.15
N ALA A 67 -13.51 -5.31 -5.44
CA ALA A 67 -13.22 -6.50 -6.24
C ALA A 67 -13.73 -7.78 -5.59
N ALA A 68 -13.59 -7.91 -4.27
CA ALA A 68 -14.12 -9.06 -3.54
C ALA A 68 -15.64 -9.13 -3.64
N ARG A 69 -16.34 -8.01 -3.46
CA ARG A 69 -17.80 -7.93 -3.59
C ARG A 69 -18.26 -8.31 -5.00
N THR A 70 -17.61 -7.76 -6.02
CA THR A 70 -17.94 -8.06 -7.41
C THR A 70 -17.75 -9.53 -7.74
N ALA A 71 -16.75 -10.18 -7.15
CA ALA A 71 -16.49 -11.62 -7.32
C ALA A 71 -17.36 -12.51 -6.43
N GLY A 72 -18.28 -11.95 -5.65
CA GLY A 72 -19.12 -12.71 -4.71
C GLY A 72 -18.37 -13.26 -3.51
N ARG A 73 -17.17 -12.73 -3.21
CA ARG A 73 -16.37 -13.12 -2.05
C ARG A 73 -16.59 -12.13 -0.91
N ARG A 74 -16.47 -12.61 0.32
CA ARG A 74 -16.49 -11.73 1.49
C ARG A 74 -15.23 -10.88 1.51
N PRO A 75 -15.34 -9.53 1.56
CA PRO A 75 -14.17 -8.67 1.69
C PRO A 75 -13.48 -8.85 3.05
N ALA A 76 -12.20 -8.57 3.12
CA ALA A 76 -11.45 -8.54 4.38
C ALA A 76 -11.85 -7.36 5.26
N THR A 77 -12.38 -6.30 4.66
CA THR A 77 -12.80 -5.08 5.35
C THR A 77 -14.05 -4.50 4.69
N CYS A 78 -14.85 -3.80 5.48
CA CYS A 78 -16.07 -3.11 5.04
C CYS A 78 -15.98 -1.63 5.36
N MET A 79 -15.07 -0.93 4.69
CA MET A 79 -14.87 0.51 4.86
C MET A 79 -16.11 1.29 4.39
N PRO A 80 -16.54 2.32 5.15
CA PRO A 80 -17.57 3.23 4.66
C PRO A 80 -17.03 4.06 3.49
N GLU A 81 -17.91 4.72 2.74
CA GLU A 81 -17.53 5.54 1.59
C GLU A 81 -16.55 6.65 1.95
N LYS A 82 -16.73 7.27 3.11
CA LYS A 82 -15.87 8.34 3.60
C LYS A 82 -15.15 7.90 4.85
N VAL A 83 -13.83 7.92 4.76
CA VAL A 83 -12.95 7.65 5.89
C VAL A 83 -11.97 8.82 5.98
N SER A 84 -11.82 9.42 7.14
CA SER A 84 -10.84 10.46 7.38
C SER A 84 -9.85 10.04 8.45
N PHE A 85 -8.61 10.45 8.27
CA PHE A 85 -7.52 10.13 9.17
C PHE A 85 -6.77 11.40 9.54
N SER A 86 -6.56 11.62 10.82
CA SER A 86 -5.65 12.67 11.27
C SER A 86 -4.20 12.19 11.16
N PRO A 87 -3.23 13.09 10.96
CA PRO A 87 -1.82 12.72 11.00
C PRO A 87 -1.43 11.99 12.29
N ASP A 88 -1.93 12.43 13.43
CA ASP A 88 -1.64 11.79 14.72
C ASP A 88 -2.19 10.36 14.79
N ALA A 89 -3.38 10.12 14.27
CA ALA A 89 -3.97 8.77 14.23
C ALA A 89 -3.13 7.84 13.34
N ILE A 90 -2.65 8.32 12.20
CA ILE A 90 -1.79 7.55 11.30
C ILE A 90 -0.47 7.18 11.99
N LEU A 91 0.18 8.15 12.59
CA LEU A 91 1.46 7.93 13.28
C LEU A 91 1.29 7.00 14.48
N THR A 92 0.24 7.18 15.27
CA THR A 92 -0.08 6.31 16.40
C THR A 92 -0.26 4.87 15.93
N ARG A 93 -1.04 4.66 14.86
CA ARG A 93 -1.28 3.32 14.34
C ARG A 93 -0.01 2.66 13.80
N PHE A 94 0.79 3.41 13.03
CA PHE A 94 2.01 2.86 12.45
C PHE A 94 3.08 2.60 13.51
N ASN A 95 3.15 3.43 14.54
CA ASN A 95 4.04 3.18 15.68
C ASN A 95 3.60 1.98 16.54
N ALA A 96 2.33 1.58 16.46
CA ALA A 96 1.83 0.38 17.12
C ALA A 96 2.27 -0.92 16.41
N VAL A 97 2.73 -0.84 15.17
CA VAL A 97 3.34 -1.99 14.49
C VAL A 97 4.63 -2.36 15.23
N PRO A 98 4.81 -3.62 15.63
CA PRO A 98 6.06 -4.04 16.29
C PRO A 98 7.30 -3.66 15.49
N ALA A 99 8.32 -3.16 16.16
CA ALA A 99 9.52 -2.64 15.52
C ALA A 99 10.14 -3.61 14.50
N ALA A 100 10.14 -4.90 14.82
CA ALA A 100 10.68 -5.94 13.94
C ALA A 100 9.87 -6.11 12.65
N ARG A 101 8.59 -5.73 12.63
CA ARG A 101 7.74 -5.84 11.44
C ARG A 101 7.77 -4.58 10.56
N ARG A 102 8.12 -3.44 11.09
CA ARG A 102 8.02 -2.14 10.39
C ARG A 102 8.80 -2.09 9.08
N SER A 103 9.91 -2.78 9.00
CA SER A 103 10.72 -2.86 7.77
C SER A 103 10.32 -3.99 6.84
N GLN A 104 9.40 -4.86 7.27
CA GLN A 104 8.98 -6.05 6.52
C GLN A 104 7.60 -5.90 5.89
N ILE A 105 6.78 -4.99 6.38
CA ILE A 105 5.45 -4.73 5.81
C ILE A 105 5.39 -3.36 5.16
N THR A 106 4.59 -3.28 4.10
CA THR A 106 4.35 -2.03 3.39
C THR A 106 3.29 -1.19 4.09
N VAL A 107 3.25 0.09 3.77
CA VAL A 107 2.16 0.99 4.20
C VAL A 107 0.80 0.43 3.78
N THR A 108 0.70 -0.14 2.58
CA THR A 108 -0.54 -0.77 2.09
C THR A 108 -0.94 -1.96 2.94
N GLN A 109 0.01 -2.83 3.31
CA GLN A 109 -0.29 -3.96 4.17
C GLN A 109 -0.74 -3.51 5.57
N ALA A 110 -0.08 -2.51 6.14
CA ALA A 110 -0.49 -1.93 7.41
C ALA A 110 -1.90 -1.33 7.34
N MET A 111 -2.24 -0.72 6.19
CA MET A 111 -3.58 -0.18 5.95
C MET A 111 -4.63 -1.30 5.89
N ARG A 112 -4.34 -2.40 5.20
CA ARG A 112 -5.25 -3.57 5.15
C ARG A 112 -5.56 -4.09 6.55
N GLU A 113 -4.53 -4.27 7.37
CA GLU A 113 -4.69 -4.76 8.74
C GLU A 113 -5.48 -3.77 9.60
N TRP A 114 -5.19 -2.49 9.48
CA TRP A 114 -5.89 -1.45 10.22
C TRP A 114 -7.37 -1.38 9.86
N MET A 115 -7.69 -1.39 8.58
CA MET A 115 -9.08 -1.30 8.13
C MET A 115 -9.87 -2.56 8.43
N ALA A 116 -9.25 -3.73 8.37
CA ALA A 116 -9.89 -4.99 8.78
C ALA A 116 -10.23 -4.99 10.28
N GLU A 117 -9.40 -4.38 11.11
CA GLU A 117 -9.63 -4.25 12.55
C GLU A 117 -10.69 -3.20 12.86
N ARG A 118 -10.62 -2.03 12.20
CA ARG A 118 -11.52 -0.91 12.47
C ARG A 118 -12.89 -1.07 11.82
N TYR A 119 -12.95 -1.66 10.65
CA TYR A 119 -14.16 -1.83 9.85
C TYR A 119 -14.35 -3.29 9.45
N PRO A 120 -14.49 -4.20 10.41
CA PRO A 120 -14.77 -5.59 10.09
C PRO A 120 -16.09 -5.72 9.36
N CYS A 121 -16.17 -6.65 8.43
CA CYS A 121 -17.43 -6.95 7.77
C CYS A 121 -18.37 -7.69 8.73
N PRO A 122 -19.68 -7.39 8.72
CA PRO A 122 -20.65 -8.13 9.51
C PRO A 122 -20.62 -9.62 9.15
N PRO A 123 -20.95 -10.51 10.12
CA PRO A 123 -21.11 -11.93 9.81
C PRO A 123 -22.18 -12.11 8.72
N ALA A 124 -21.94 -13.06 7.83
CA ALA A 124 -22.88 -13.38 6.77
C ALA A 124 -24.18 -13.97 7.32
#